data_e1fd2b4e8b754fdecae14dd009d57ccb
#
_entry.id   e1fd2b4e8b754fdecae14dd009d57ccb
#
_cell.length_a   1.000
_cell.length_b   1.000
_cell.length_c   1.000
_cell.angle_alpha   90.00
_cell.angle_beta   90.00
_cell.angle_gamma   90.00
#
_symmetry.space_group_name_H-M   'P 1'
#
loop_
_entity.id
_entity.type
_entity.pdbx_description
1 polymer ?
#
loop_
_entity_poly.entity_id
_entity_poly.type
_entity_poly.pdbx_seq_one_letter_code
_entity_poly.pdbx_strand_id
1 'polypeptide(L)'
;LKKKWEMDYITKDTLKGWVVLNEKRAGRKDSKFDTNFRNAGYASIHRGVYYYSYAKTTSDAKKEARHCLKLLKEQGIDPTDLDLPVAFDIEEEAVFQTGRRNVTAVTTTFCDEIKKAGFEPMVYSGASALRNYFEYSKIREYKIWVAHYTKASAPAIPFSYDMWQYTSRAVINGANTGMGYCDLNYYLVDKNYKE
;
A
#
# COMPACT_ATOMS: atom_id res chain seq x y z
N LEU A 1 -21.68 -11.07 -6.54
CA LEU A 1 -21.92 -10.77 -5.11
C LEU A 1 -20.61 -10.20 -4.57
N LYS A 2 -20.60 -8.89 -4.24
CA LYS A 2 -19.49 -8.29 -3.51
C LYS A 2 -19.51 -8.89 -2.11
N LYS A 3 -18.62 -9.84 -1.79
CA LYS A 3 -18.38 -10.18 -0.40
C LYS A 3 -17.77 -8.95 0.25
N LYS A 4 -18.49 -8.34 1.16
CA LYS A 4 -18.03 -7.29 2.05
C LYS A 4 -17.12 -7.98 3.07
N TRP A 5 -15.84 -8.11 2.75
CA TRP A 5 -14.85 -8.33 3.78
C TRP A 5 -14.63 -6.94 4.41
N GLU A 6 -15.30 -6.71 5.52
CA GLU A 6 -14.77 -5.76 6.46
C GLU A 6 -13.43 -6.35 6.85
N MET A 7 -12.37 -5.86 6.23
CA MET A 7 -11.05 -6.06 6.78
C MET A 7 -11.04 -5.25 8.07
N ASP A 8 -11.67 -5.84 9.08
CA ASP A 8 -11.48 -5.41 10.44
C ASP A 8 -9.98 -5.39 10.65
N TYR A 9 -9.44 -4.17 10.87
CA TYR A 9 -8.09 -3.95 11.36
C TYR A 9 -6.92 -3.93 10.38
N ILE A 10 -7.08 -3.46 9.15
CA ILE A 10 -5.98 -2.71 8.59
C ILE A 10 -6.14 -1.26 9.09
N THR A 11 -5.87 -1.06 10.35
CA THR A 11 -5.74 0.27 10.90
C THR A 11 -4.48 0.90 10.34
N LYS A 12 -4.46 2.22 10.20
CA LYS A 12 -3.25 2.99 9.91
C LYS A 12 -2.08 2.55 10.80
N ASP A 13 -2.35 2.06 11.99
CA ASP A 13 -1.37 1.57 12.96
C ASP A 13 -0.96 0.10 12.75
N THR A 14 -1.78 -0.73 12.12
CA THR A 14 -1.45 -2.13 11.80
C THR A 14 -0.65 -2.22 10.49
N LEU A 15 -0.93 -1.34 9.51
CA LEU A 15 -0.15 -1.20 8.27
C LEU A 15 1.00 -0.21 8.40
N LYS A 16 1.13 0.54 9.46
CA LYS A 16 2.31 1.38 9.78
C LYS A 16 3.58 0.57 10.04
N GLY A 17 3.63 -0.62 9.51
CA GLY A 17 4.80 -1.46 9.60
C GLY A 17 5.96 -1.00 8.75
N TRP A 18 5.81 0.00 7.89
CA TRP A 18 6.87 0.31 6.96
C TRP A 18 7.14 1.79 6.90
N VAL A 19 8.36 2.04 6.94
CA VAL A 19 9.12 3.22 6.61
C VAL A 19 8.28 4.40 6.17
N VAL A 20 8.01 5.27 7.10
CA VAL A 20 7.71 6.65 6.76
C VAL A 20 9.01 7.28 6.29
N LEU A 21 9.20 7.37 4.99
CA LEU A 21 10.23 8.22 4.41
C LEU A 21 9.73 9.65 4.50
N ASN A 22 10.25 10.38 5.43
CA ASN A 22 10.16 11.81 5.35
C ASN A 22 11.45 12.34 4.70
N GLU A 23 11.40 13.45 4.00
CA GLU A 23 12.54 14.05 3.28
C GLU A 23 13.79 14.24 4.15
N LYS A 24 13.60 14.43 5.46
CA LYS A 24 14.68 14.60 6.44
C LYS A 24 15.17 13.27 7.05
N ARG A 25 14.47 12.14 6.79
CA ARG A 25 14.74 10.84 7.40
C ARG A 25 14.38 9.66 6.49
N ALA A 26 14.70 9.78 5.22
CA ALA A 26 14.53 8.69 4.25
C ALA A 26 15.08 7.37 4.80
N GLY A 27 14.31 6.30 4.70
CA GLY A 27 14.76 4.97 5.09
C GLY A 27 14.59 4.61 6.57
N ARG A 28 13.71 5.25 7.30
CA ARG A 28 13.44 4.87 8.69
C ARG A 28 12.26 3.92 8.80
N LYS A 29 12.49 2.71 9.33
CA LYS A 29 11.44 1.78 9.71
C LYS A 29 10.54 2.37 10.80
N ASP A 30 9.22 2.18 10.70
CA ASP A 30 8.30 2.53 11.78
C ASP A 30 8.68 1.79 13.07
N SER A 31 8.74 2.51 14.19
CA SER A 31 9.16 1.97 15.48
C SER A 31 8.20 0.91 16.04
N LYS A 32 6.97 0.85 15.56
CA LYS A 32 5.95 -0.11 15.99
C LYS A 32 5.80 -1.29 15.02
N PHE A 33 6.53 -1.30 13.91
CA PHE A 33 6.42 -2.32 12.90
C PHE A 33 6.48 -3.73 13.46
N ASP A 34 7.57 -4.05 14.16
CA ASP A 34 7.83 -5.41 14.63
C ASP A 34 6.74 -5.91 15.58
N THR A 35 6.27 -5.02 16.45
CA THR A 35 5.19 -5.33 17.39
C THR A 35 3.87 -5.53 16.67
N ASN A 36 3.52 -4.64 15.74
CA ASN A 36 2.27 -4.68 15.01
C ASN A 36 2.22 -5.89 14.07
N PHE A 37 3.29 -6.15 13.33
CA PHE A 37 3.38 -7.28 12.40
C PHE A 37 3.25 -8.62 13.12
N ARG A 38 3.95 -8.78 14.25
CA ARG A 38 3.88 -9.99 15.08
C ARG A 38 2.50 -10.17 15.71
N ASN A 39 1.94 -9.11 16.30
CA ASN A 39 0.65 -9.19 16.96
C ASN A 39 -0.50 -9.45 15.98
N ALA A 40 -0.45 -8.90 14.78
CA ALA A 40 -1.39 -9.22 13.72
C ALA A 40 -1.34 -10.72 13.36
N GLY A 41 -0.13 -11.31 13.27
CA GLY A 41 0.03 -12.74 13.06
C GLY A 41 -0.55 -13.59 14.18
N TYR A 42 -0.32 -13.23 15.45
CA TYR A 42 -0.92 -13.93 16.58
C TYR A 42 -2.45 -13.83 16.61
N ALA A 43 -3.00 -12.74 16.10
CA ALA A 43 -4.44 -12.55 16.00
C ALA A 43 -5.04 -13.17 14.71
N SER A 44 -4.25 -13.90 13.92
CA SER A 44 -4.65 -14.46 12.61
C SER A 44 -5.21 -13.41 11.64
N ILE A 45 -4.68 -12.20 11.71
CA ILE A 45 -5.02 -11.11 10.80
C ILE A 45 -4.08 -11.20 9.58
N HIS A 46 -4.65 -11.15 8.36
CA HIS A 46 -3.89 -11.08 7.12
C HIS A 46 -2.95 -9.89 7.11
N ARG A 47 -1.70 -10.12 6.73
CA ARG A 47 -0.64 -9.12 6.79
C ARG A 47 -0.17 -8.74 5.40
N GLY A 48 -0.07 -7.46 5.17
CA GLY A 48 0.64 -6.84 4.07
C GLY A 48 1.50 -5.71 4.60
N VAL A 49 2.20 -5.06 3.69
CA VAL A 49 3.10 -3.97 4.05
C VAL A 49 3.00 -2.85 3.03
N TYR A 50 3.26 -1.61 3.45
CA TYR A 50 3.36 -0.51 2.52
C TYR A 50 4.63 0.29 2.75
N TYR A 51 5.11 0.89 1.68
CA TYR A 51 6.28 1.74 1.65
C TYR A 51 5.88 3.13 1.13
N TYR A 52 5.95 4.14 1.98
CA TYR A 52 5.66 5.52 1.59
C TYR A 52 6.83 6.09 0.79
N SER A 53 6.57 6.60 -0.40
CA SER A 53 7.59 6.99 -1.36
C SER A 53 7.74 8.50 -1.51
N TYR A 54 9.00 8.92 -1.58
CA TYR A 54 9.43 10.26 -2.00
C TYR A 54 10.25 10.23 -3.30
N ALA A 55 10.33 9.08 -3.97
CA ALA A 55 11.16 8.90 -5.15
C ALA A 55 10.73 9.81 -6.30
N LYS A 56 11.63 10.67 -6.75
CA LYS A 56 11.42 11.56 -7.91
C LYS A 56 12.06 11.02 -9.18
N THR A 57 12.91 10.00 -9.07
CA THR A 57 13.60 9.36 -10.18
C THR A 57 13.52 7.84 -10.06
N THR A 58 13.72 7.13 -11.17
CA THR A 58 13.82 5.66 -11.17
C THR A 58 15.00 5.17 -10.33
N SER A 59 16.09 5.96 -10.25
CA SER A 59 17.22 5.65 -9.36
C SER A 59 16.81 5.68 -7.89
N ASP A 60 16.00 6.65 -7.50
CA ASP A 60 15.49 6.73 -6.12
C ASP A 60 14.50 5.59 -5.83
N ALA A 61 13.60 5.30 -6.76
CA ALA A 61 12.68 4.16 -6.64
C ALA A 61 13.42 2.82 -6.45
N LYS A 62 14.53 2.61 -7.16
CA LYS A 62 15.41 1.46 -6.95
C LYS A 62 16.01 1.41 -5.55
N LYS A 63 16.46 2.56 -5.02
CA LYS A 63 17.01 2.65 -3.66
C LYS A 63 15.93 2.33 -2.63
N GLU A 64 14.73 2.90 -2.82
CA GLU A 64 13.58 2.64 -1.95
C GLU A 64 13.17 1.16 -1.97
N ALA A 65 13.08 0.53 -3.14
CA ALA A 65 12.78 -0.89 -3.26
C ALA A 65 13.82 -1.78 -2.56
N ARG A 66 15.12 -1.51 -2.78
CA ARG A 66 16.19 -2.24 -2.09
C ARG A 66 16.14 -2.05 -0.57
N HIS A 67 15.81 -0.85 -0.12
CA HIS A 67 15.65 -0.57 1.29
C HIS A 67 14.44 -1.31 1.88
N CYS A 68 13.30 -1.31 1.18
CA CYS A 68 12.13 -2.09 1.54
C CYS A 68 12.49 -3.58 1.70
N LEU A 69 13.10 -4.18 0.69
CA LEU A 69 13.53 -5.58 0.70
C LEU A 69 14.55 -5.89 1.80
N LYS A 70 15.48 -4.96 2.07
CA LYS A 70 16.42 -5.09 3.18
C LYS A 70 15.70 -5.16 4.53
N LEU A 71 14.72 -4.29 4.76
CA LEU A 71 13.93 -4.28 6.00
C LEU A 71 13.11 -5.57 6.16
N LEU A 72 12.48 -6.08 5.08
CA LEU A 72 11.78 -7.37 5.10
C LEU A 72 12.73 -8.49 5.54
N LYS A 73 13.88 -8.56 4.90
CA LYS A 73 14.91 -9.57 5.21
C LYS A 73 15.42 -9.48 6.64
N GLU A 74 15.67 -8.27 7.15
CA GLU A 74 16.12 -8.04 8.53
C GLU A 74 15.08 -8.48 9.57
N GLN A 75 13.82 -8.53 9.20
CA GLN A 75 12.71 -9.00 10.02
C GLN A 75 12.41 -10.50 9.81
N GLY A 76 13.14 -11.16 8.93
CA GLY A 76 12.88 -12.57 8.58
C GLY A 76 11.54 -12.76 7.86
N ILE A 77 11.06 -11.74 7.13
CA ILE A 77 9.80 -11.78 6.39
C ILE A 77 10.09 -12.20 4.95
N ASP A 78 9.63 -13.37 4.58
CA ASP A 78 9.69 -13.92 3.25
C ASP A 78 8.36 -13.69 2.49
N PRO A 79 8.31 -13.86 1.17
CA PRO A 79 7.08 -13.68 0.39
C PRO A 79 5.89 -14.50 0.89
N THR A 80 6.13 -15.68 1.46
CA THR A 80 5.09 -16.56 2.03
C THR A 80 4.56 -16.13 3.39
N ASP A 81 5.19 -15.15 4.02
CA ASP A 81 4.74 -14.58 5.31
C ASP A 81 3.73 -13.46 5.14
N LEU A 82 3.52 -13.00 3.90
CA LEU A 82 2.57 -11.95 3.56
C LEU A 82 1.33 -12.55 2.89
N ASP A 83 0.17 -12.29 3.47
CA ASP A 83 -1.13 -12.63 2.89
C ASP A 83 -1.60 -11.57 1.89
N LEU A 84 -1.07 -10.37 2.01
CA LEU A 84 -1.39 -9.18 1.21
C LEU A 84 -0.11 -8.62 0.57
N PRO A 85 -0.23 -7.85 -0.52
CA PRO A 85 0.91 -7.33 -1.26
C PRO A 85 1.83 -6.39 -0.46
N VAL A 86 3.00 -6.09 -1.06
CA VAL A 86 3.84 -4.95 -0.73
C VAL A 86 3.33 -3.74 -1.52
N ALA A 87 2.71 -2.78 -0.85
CA ALA A 87 2.14 -1.61 -1.48
C ALA A 87 3.17 -0.47 -1.59
N PHE A 88 3.31 0.07 -2.78
CA PHE A 88 4.04 1.31 -3.06
C PHE A 88 3.07 2.48 -2.89
N ASP A 89 3.23 3.21 -1.80
CA ASP A 89 2.39 4.33 -1.42
C ASP A 89 2.97 5.63 -1.98
N ILE A 90 2.31 6.17 -3.02
CA ILE A 90 2.75 7.34 -3.76
C ILE A 90 1.68 8.43 -3.70
N GLU A 91 1.94 9.44 -2.87
CA GLU A 91 1.00 10.51 -2.55
C GLU A 91 1.62 11.92 -2.58
N GLU A 92 2.97 12.00 -2.68
CA GLU A 92 3.67 13.28 -2.59
C GLU A 92 3.44 14.16 -3.82
N GLU A 93 2.93 15.38 -3.60
CA GLU A 93 2.74 16.37 -4.65
C GLU A 93 4.03 16.66 -5.42
N ALA A 94 5.17 16.73 -4.71
CA ALA A 94 6.47 16.95 -5.33
C ALA A 94 6.92 15.80 -6.26
N VAL A 95 6.37 14.60 -6.09
CA VAL A 95 6.55 13.47 -7.01
C VAL A 95 5.63 13.64 -8.21
N PHE A 96 4.36 13.99 -8.01
CA PHE A 96 3.40 14.22 -9.09
C PHE A 96 3.81 15.34 -10.04
N GLN A 97 4.45 16.40 -9.52
CA GLN A 97 4.99 17.49 -10.32
C GLN A 97 6.11 17.07 -11.30
N THR A 98 6.68 15.89 -11.14
CA THR A 98 7.66 15.34 -12.10
C THR A 98 7.02 14.86 -13.41
N GLY A 99 5.69 14.83 -13.45
CA GLY A 99 4.89 14.49 -14.62
C GLY A 99 4.56 13.01 -14.76
N ARG A 100 3.47 12.74 -15.45
CA ARG A 100 2.81 11.43 -15.58
C ARG A 100 3.75 10.31 -16.01
N ARG A 101 4.58 10.58 -17.02
CA ARG A 101 5.51 9.58 -17.55
C ARG A 101 6.55 9.17 -16.50
N ASN A 102 7.08 10.15 -15.76
CA ASN A 102 8.09 9.89 -14.73
C ASN A 102 7.47 9.21 -13.50
N VAL A 103 6.31 9.66 -13.03
CA VAL A 103 5.57 9.01 -11.93
C VAL A 103 5.32 7.54 -12.25
N THR A 104 4.87 7.24 -13.46
CA THR A 104 4.68 5.87 -13.91
C THR A 104 5.99 5.07 -13.91
N ALA A 105 7.09 5.65 -14.44
CA ALA A 105 8.38 4.98 -14.48
C ALA A 105 8.96 4.72 -13.09
N VAL A 106 8.80 5.65 -12.15
CA VAL A 106 9.17 5.49 -10.74
C VAL A 106 8.38 4.33 -10.13
N THR A 107 7.08 4.31 -10.32
CA THR A 107 6.17 3.27 -9.80
C THR A 107 6.52 1.89 -10.33
N THR A 108 6.64 1.74 -11.66
CA THR A 108 6.99 0.45 -12.26
C THR A 108 8.36 -0.04 -11.82
N THR A 109 9.33 0.89 -11.66
CA THR A 109 10.67 0.53 -11.18
C THR A 109 10.65 -0.07 -9.79
N PHE A 110 9.89 0.52 -8.85
CA PHE A 110 9.76 -0.05 -7.50
C PHE A 110 9.05 -1.40 -7.55
N CYS A 111 7.89 -1.46 -8.19
CA CYS A 111 7.06 -2.66 -8.27
C CYS A 111 7.81 -3.84 -8.92
N ASP A 112 8.58 -3.60 -9.97
CA ASP A 112 9.40 -4.61 -10.63
C ASP A 112 10.49 -5.20 -9.72
N GLU A 113 11.16 -4.36 -8.92
CA GLU A 113 12.17 -4.83 -7.96
C GLU A 113 11.52 -5.68 -6.84
N ILE A 114 10.35 -5.30 -6.36
CA ILE A 114 9.55 -6.09 -5.40
C ILE A 114 9.13 -7.43 -6.00
N LYS A 115 8.61 -7.41 -7.24
CA LYS A 115 8.18 -8.62 -7.99
C LYS A 115 9.35 -9.58 -8.25
N LYS A 116 10.52 -9.06 -8.62
CA LYS A 116 11.74 -9.86 -8.81
C LYS A 116 12.20 -10.58 -7.53
N ALA A 117 11.91 -10.00 -6.38
CA ALA A 117 12.21 -10.60 -5.08
C ALA A 117 11.16 -11.63 -4.63
N GLY A 118 10.13 -11.89 -5.44
CA GLY A 118 9.08 -12.88 -5.18
C GLY A 118 7.86 -12.34 -4.43
N PHE A 119 7.84 -11.06 -4.05
CA PHE A 119 6.69 -10.43 -3.41
C PHE A 119 5.66 -9.95 -4.44
N GLU A 120 4.38 -9.91 -4.07
CA GLU A 120 3.35 -9.30 -4.90
C GLU A 120 3.35 -7.79 -4.73
N PRO A 121 3.57 -6.99 -5.79
CA PRO A 121 3.52 -5.54 -5.70
C PRO A 121 2.10 -5.01 -5.83
N MET A 122 1.82 -3.90 -5.13
CA MET A 122 0.58 -3.13 -5.22
C MET A 122 0.91 -1.65 -5.34
N VAL A 123 0.11 -0.91 -6.11
CA VAL A 123 0.22 0.55 -6.22
C VAL A 123 -0.90 1.18 -5.41
N TYR A 124 -0.55 1.98 -4.40
CA TYR A 124 -1.51 2.78 -3.65
C TYR A 124 -1.39 4.25 -4.02
N SER A 125 -2.52 4.88 -4.32
CA SER A 125 -2.63 6.33 -4.48
C SER A 125 -4.08 6.79 -4.46
N GLY A 126 -4.30 8.11 -4.38
CA GLY A 126 -5.62 8.72 -4.47
C GLY A 126 -6.25 8.57 -5.87
N ALA A 127 -7.58 8.47 -5.94
CA ALA A 127 -8.31 8.32 -7.21
C ALA A 127 -8.01 9.40 -8.23
N SER A 128 -7.83 10.65 -7.80
CA SER A 128 -7.44 11.76 -8.68
C SER A 128 -6.03 11.56 -9.23
N ALA A 129 -5.09 11.17 -8.38
CA ALA A 129 -3.71 10.93 -8.77
C ALA A 129 -3.64 9.77 -9.78
N LEU A 130 -4.30 8.64 -9.51
CA LEU A 130 -4.33 7.49 -10.41
C LEU A 130 -4.84 7.83 -11.81
N ARG A 131 -5.84 8.72 -11.93
CA ARG A 131 -6.34 9.18 -13.23
C ARG A 131 -5.37 10.10 -13.96
N ASN A 132 -4.72 11.00 -13.23
CA ASN A 132 -4.02 12.13 -13.83
C ASN A 132 -2.51 11.90 -14.00
N TYR A 133 -1.90 11.13 -13.10
CA TYR A 133 -0.46 11.00 -13.02
C TYR A 133 0.07 9.59 -13.32
N PHE A 134 -0.81 8.63 -13.66
CA PHE A 134 -0.36 7.28 -14.01
C PHE A 134 -0.79 6.88 -15.43
N GLU A 135 0.08 6.22 -16.15
CA GLU A 135 -0.23 5.50 -17.39
C GLU A 135 -0.75 4.11 -17.02
N TYR A 136 -2.07 3.97 -16.90
CA TYR A 136 -2.69 2.73 -16.43
C TYR A 136 -2.23 1.48 -17.19
N SER A 137 -2.06 1.57 -18.51
CA SER A 137 -1.56 0.45 -19.33
C SER A 137 -0.25 -0.16 -18.87
N LYS A 138 0.57 0.62 -18.13
CA LYS A 138 1.87 0.20 -17.61
C LYS A 138 1.83 -0.29 -16.16
N ILE A 139 0.80 0.10 -15.39
CA ILE A 139 0.67 -0.31 -13.99
C ILE A 139 -0.40 -1.38 -13.78
N ARG A 140 -1.21 -1.71 -14.79
CA ARG A 140 -2.33 -2.65 -14.70
C ARG A 140 -1.94 -4.10 -14.38
N GLU A 141 -0.67 -4.43 -14.48
CA GLU A 141 -0.15 -5.75 -14.11
C GLU A 141 0.13 -5.90 -12.62
N TYR A 142 0.12 -4.78 -11.87
CA TYR A 142 0.22 -4.78 -10.42
C TYR A 142 -1.16 -4.64 -9.80
N LYS A 143 -1.30 -5.06 -8.55
CA LYS A 143 -2.51 -4.78 -7.78
C LYS A 143 -2.68 -3.28 -7.61
N ILE A 144 -3.92 -2.80 -7.62
CA ILE A 144 -4.25 -1.38 -7.44
C ILE A 144 -5.07 -1.19 -6.17
N TRP A 145 -4.56 -0.35 -5.29
CA TRP A 145 -5.25 0.11 -4.09
C TRP A 145 -5.57 1.60 -4.23
N VAL A 146 -6.85 1.91 -4.40
CA VAL A 146 -7.31 3.28 -4.61
C VAL A 146 -7.84 3.88 -3.32
N ALA A 147 -7.39 5.10 -2.97
CA ALA A 147 -8.01 5.92 -1.93
C ALA A 147 -9.03 6.87 -2.57
N HIS A 148 -10.29 6.76 -2.13
CA HIS A 148 -11.34 7.68 -2.54
C HIS A 148 -12.44 7.76 -1.49
N TYR A 149 -12.48 8.85 -0.74
CA TYR A 149 -13.45 9.08 0.32
C TYR A 149 -14.71 9.71 -0.27
N THR A 150 -15.67 8.86 -0.64
CA THR A 150 -16.91 9.26 -1.32
C THR A 150 -18.10 8.47 -0.79
N LYS A 151 -19.31 9.05 -0.94
CA LYS A 151 -20.58 8.37 -0.68
C LYS A 151 -21.04 7.47 -1.84
N ALA A 152 -20.35 7.52 -2.98
CA ALA A 152 -20.65 6.66 -4.11
C ALA A 152 -20.37 5.18 -3.78
N SER A 153 -20.97 4.27 -4.53
CA SER A 153 -20.82 2.82 -4.36
C SER A 153 -19.51 2.26 -4.91
N ALA A 154 -18.69 3.11 -5.56
CA ALA A 154 -17.39 2.75 -6.12
C ALA A 154 -16.49 3.99 -6.21
N PRO A 155 -15.15 3.80 -6.25
CA PRO A 155 -14.23 4.90 -6.48
C PRO A 155 -14.34 5.43 -7.92
N ALA A 156 -14.14 6.76 -8.09
CA ALA A 156 -14.23 7.41 -9.39
C ALA A 156 -12.94 7.23 -10.21
N ILE A 157 -12.66 6.00 -10.62
CA ILE A 157 -11.57 5.66 -11.56
C ILE A 157 -12.14 4.82 -12.73
N PRO A 158 -11.62 4.98 -13.96
CA PRO A 158 -12.16 4.32 -15.14
C PRO A 158 -11.56 2.94 -15.42
N PHE A 159 -10.87 2.34 -14.46
CA PHE A 159 -10.17 1.05 -14.62
C PHE A 159 -10.34 0.16 -13.38
N SER A 160 -9.90 -1.09 -13.49
CA SER A 160 -9.98 -2.08 -12.43
C SER A 160 -9.08 -1.73 -11.25
N TYR A 161 -9.52 -2.10 -10.07
CA TYR A 161 -8.77 -1.98 -8.81
C TYR A 161 -9.02 -3.23 -7.96
N ASP A 162 -8.11 -3.50 -7.04
CA ASP A 162 -8.17 -4.67 -6.15
C ASP A 162 -8.59 -4.29 -4.73
N MET A 163 -8.22 -3.08 -4.29
CA MET A 163 -8.57 -2.58 -2.97
C MET A 163 -9.03 -1.12 -3.04
N TRP A 164 -10.01 -0.76 -2.21
CA TRP A 164 -10.53 0.60 -2.10
C TRP A 164 -10.56 1.06 -0.65
N GLN A 165 -9.71 2.03 -0.32
CA GLN A 165 -9.79 2.78 0.93
C GLN A 165 -10.92 3.81 0.80
N TYR A 166 -12.04 3.54 1.48
CA TYR A 166 -13.24 4.36 1.35
C TYR A 166 -13.42 5.40 2.46
N THR A 167 -12.63 5.29 3.53
CA THR A 167 -12.59 6.29 4.61
C THR A 167 -11.25 6.23 5.35
N SER A 168 -10.83 7.36 5.91
CA SER A 168 -9.72 7.47 6.86
C SER A 168 -10.19 7.94 8.24
N ARG A 169 -11.49 7.90 8.50
CA ARG A 169 -12.11 8.47 9.72
C ARG A 169 -13.10 7.51 10.38
N ALA A 170 -12.90 6.22 10.26
CA ALA A 170 -13.72 5.25 10.97
C ALA A 170 -13.34 5.19 12.45
N VAL A 171 -14.35 5.00 13.30
CA VAL A 171 -14.15 4.73 14.73
C VAL A 171 -14.44 3.25 14.93
N ILE A 172 -13.46 2.51 15.45
CA ILE A 172 -13.57 1.08 15.75
C ILE A 172 -13.36 0.88 17.25
N ASN A 173 -14.32 0.25 17.91
CA ASN A 173 -14.22 -0.05 19.33
C ASN A 173 -13.01 -0.96 19.61
N GLY A 174 -12.16 -0.55 20.54
CA GLY A 174 -10.95 -1.29 20.91
C GLY A 174 -9.71 -0.96 20.06
N ALA A 175 -9.86 -0.26 18.92
CA ALA A 175 -8.72 0.22 18.15
C ALA A 175 -8.26 1.58 18.69
N ASN A 176 -7.15 1.56 19.44
CA ASN A 176 -6.52 2.81 19.89
C ASN A 176 -5.42 3.23 18.93
N THR A 177 -5.76 4.08 17.98
CA THR A 177 -4.84 4.55 16.94
C THR A 177 -4.03 5.80 17.36
N GLY A 178 -4.20 6.27 18.57
CA GLY A 178 -3.62 7.54 19.03
C GLY A 178 -4.22 8.79 18.40
N MET A 179 -4.89 8.65 17.23
CA MET A 179 -5.62 9.72 16.53
C MET A 179 -7.15 9.54 16.61
N GLY A 180 -7.65 8.44 17.19
CA GLY A 180 -9.07 8.15 17.34
C GLY A 180 -9.74 7.65 16.06
N TYR A 181 -9.04 7.51 14.92
CA TYR A 181 -9.60 7.11 13.64
C TYR A 181 -8.78 6.01 12.97
N CYS A 182 -9.48 5.16 12.19
CA CYS A 182 -8.91 4.11 11.38
C CYS A 182 -9.25 4.29 9.90
N ASP A 183 -8.35 3.84 9.03
CA ASP A 183 -8.63 3.67 7.61
C ASP A 183 -9.40 2.38 7.40
N LEU A 184 -10.47 2.41 6.60
CA LEU A 184 -11.19 1.20 6.22
C LEU A 184 -11.17 0.99 4.71
N ASN A 185 -11.11 -0.29 4.35
CA ASN A 185 -10.92 -0.71 2.97
C ASN A 185 -11.92 -1.80 2.57
N TYR A 186 -12.25 -1.86 1.28
CA TYR A 186 -12.80 -3.03 0.63
C TYR A 186 -11.70 -3.71 -0.16
N TYR A 187 -11.46 -4.99 0.08
CA TYR A 187 -10.59 -5.82 -0.76
C TYR A 187 -11.46 -6.66 -1.70
N LEU A 188 -11.18 -6.62 -3.00
CA LEU A 188 -11.91 -7.38 -4.00
C LEU A 188 -11.20 -8.73 -4.19
N VAL A 189 -11.70 -9.74 -3.51
CA VAL A 189 -11.20 -11.12 -3.68
C VAL A 189 -11.74 -11.68 -4.99
N ASP A 190 -10.88 -12.33 -5.77
CA ASP A 190 -11.29 -13.03 -6.98
C ASP A 190 -12.30 -14.12 -6.63
N LYS A 191 -13.35 -14.27 -7.47
CA LYS A 191 -14.43 -15.24 -7.25
C LYS A 191 -13.96 -16.70 -7.20
N ASN A 192 -12.72 -16.95 -7.56
CA ASN A 192 -12.08 -18.27 -7.57
C ASN A 192 -11.26 -18.58 -6.31
N TYR A 193 -11.19 -17.67 -5.33
CA TYR A 193 -10.55 -17.96 -4.07
C TYR A 193 -11.43 -18.93 -3.29
N LYS A 194 -11.01 -20.20 -3.22
CA LYS A 194 -11.60 -21.20 -2.32
C LYS A 194 -10.97 -21.01 -0.95
N GLU A 195 -11.82 -20.80 0.06
CA GLU A 195 -11.46 -20.84 1.48
C GLU A 195 -10.81 -22.16 1.84
#